data_fb22ce629dfc50651877df56b3fc114b
#
_entry.id   fb22ce629dfc50651877df56b3fc114b
#
_cell.length_a   1.000
_cell.length_b   1.000
_cell.length_c   1.000
_cell.angle_alpha   90.00
_cell.angle_beta   90.00
_cell.angle_gamma   90.00
#
_symmetry.space_group_name_H-M   'P 1'
#
loop_
_entity.id
_entity.type
_entity.pdbx_description
1 polymer ?
#
loop_
_entity_poly.entity_id
_entity_poly.type
_entity_poly.pdbx_seq_one_letter_code
_entity_poly.pdbx_strand_id
1 'polypeptide(L)'
;ASQRFALPEGHYQILAITNLIEPFFTTDQTRALTNWNNIQIGLTNPKDVNHNAYFGVADVRIDNKEGSYVVQNPMKSVLSELTVIIENVPKGTEMSGKALDAAWCLFPTQKNSDGDYGLPSIKPTEVEMPTILATESTLQSEVIRLMPTIQGSPASHVYLRLLLPNGTLQEYDIT
;
A
#
# COMPACT_ATOMS: atom_id res chain seq x y z
N ALA A 1 -20.20 -8.43 -2.26
CA ALA A 1 -20.39 -9.80 -1.75
C ALA A 1 -21.01 -9.74 -0.36
N SER A 2 -21.91 -10.66 -0.01
CA SER A 2 -22.47 -10.79 1.33
C SER A 2 -22.25 -12.21 1.85
N GLN A 3 -21.88 -12.33 3.11
CA GLN A 3 -21.78 -13.61 3.82
C GLN A 3 -22.67 -13.58 5.05
N ARG A 4 -23.19 -14.75 5.44
CA ARG A 4 -23.97 -14.92 6.66
C ARG A 4 -23.23 -15.82 7.62
N PHE A 5 -23.15 -15.40 8.88
CA PHE A 5 -22.54 -16.16 9.96
C PHE A 5 -23.57 -16.35 11.07
N ALA A 6 -23.63 -17.55 11.64
CA ALA A 6 -24.36 -17.82 12.88
C ALA A 6 -23.34 -17.74 14.03
N LEU A 7 -23.36 -16.63 14.75
CA LEU A 7 -22.43 -16.37 15.85
C LEU A 7 -23.21 -16.24 17.17
N PRO A 8 -22.71 -16.78 18.29
CA PRO A 8 -23.27 -16.54 19.61
C PRO A 8 -23.11 -15.06 20.03
N GLU A 9 -23.69 -14.71 21.17
CA GLU A 9 -23.44 -13.41 21.79
C GLU A 9 -21.97 -13.21 22.06
N GLY A 10 -21.45 -12.00 21.78
CA GLY A 10 -20.05 -11.70 21.98
C GLY A 10 -19.55 -10.50 21.18
N HIS A 11 -18.27 -10.21 21.34
CA HIS A 11 -17.54 -9.24 20.56
C HIS A 11 -16.70 -9.96 19.48
N TYR A 12 -16.82 -9.49 18.26
CA TYR A 12 -16.14 -10.07 17.10
C TYR A 12 -15.43 -9.01 16.30
N GLN A 13 -14.31 -9.40 15.72
CA GLN A 13 -13.64 -8.64 14.68
C GLN A 13 -13.71 -9.45 13.39
N ILE A 14 -14.11 -8.81 12.32
CA ILE A 14 -14.27 -9.42 11.00
C ILE A 14 -13.27 -8.80 10.06
N LEU A 15 -12.29 -9.59 9.64
CA LEU A 15 -11.36 -9.21 8.57
C LEU A 15 -11.91 -9.72 7.23
N ALA A 16 -12.06 -8.82 6.28
CA ALA A 16 -12.33 -9.15 4.89
C ALA A 16 -11.12 -8.77 4.03
N ILE A 17 -10.74 -9.66 3.12
CA ILE A 17 -9.67 -9.41 2.14
C ILE A 17 -10.20 -9.84 0.79
N THR A 18 -9.94 -9.05 -0.25
CA THR A 18 -10.35 -9.37 -1.62
C THR A 18 -9.22 -9.12 -2.61
N ASN A 19 -9.31 -9.82 -3.75
CA ASN A 19 -8.36 -9.73 -4.85
C ASN A 19 -6.91 -10.07 -4.44
N LEU A 20 -6.76 -11.01 -3.52
CA LEU A 20 -5.49 -11.47 -2.99
C LEU A 20 -4.92 -12.58 -3.91
N ILE A 21 -4.49 -12.17 -5.09
CA ILE A 21 -3.81 -13.02 -6.08
C ILE A 21 -2.37 -12.54 -6.25
N GLU A 22 -1.51 -13.36 -6.84
CA GLU A 22 -0.10 -12.99 -7.06
C GLU A 22 0.01 -11.63 -7.79
N PRO A 23 0.89 -10.70 -7.37
CA PRO A 23 2.03 -10.88 -6.45
C PRO A 23 1.71 -10.70 -4.95
N PHE A 24 0.44 -10.63 -4.56
CA PHE A 24 0.09 -10.57 -3.15
C PHE A 24 0.14 -11.94 -2.49
N PHE A 25 0.56 -11.96 -1.24
CA PHE A 25 0.44 -13.12 -0.36
C PHE A 25 -0.19 -12.73 0.97
N THR A 26 -0.71 -13.71 1.69
CA THR A 26 -1.16 -13.55 3.07
C THR A 26 -0.56 -14.65 3.95
N THR A 27 -0.50 -14.39 5.23
CA THR A 27 -0.19 -15.43 6.21
C THR A 27 -1.17 -16.58 6.08
N ASP A 28 -0.67 -17.81 6.15
CA ASP A 28 -1.49 -19.02 6.09
C ASP A 28 -2.56 -19.01 7.18
N GLN A 29 -3.80 -18.91 6.76
CA GLN A 29 -4.99 -18.86 7.62
C GLN A 29 -5.55 -20.26 7.95
N THR A 30 -5.01 -21.31 7.33
CA THR A 30 -5.53 -22.68 7.47
C THR A 30 -5.16 -23.32 8.81
N ARG A 31 -4.24 -22.70 9.54
CA ARG A 31 -3.83 -23.16 10.86
C ARG A 31 -4.75 -22.57 11.94
N ALA A 32 -5.39 -23.44 12.70
CA ALA A 32 -6.35 -23.11 13.78
C ALA A 32 -5.80 -22.22 14.92
N LEU A 33 -4.55 -21.77 14.84
CA LEU A 33 -3.86 -20.95 15.85
C LEU A 33 -3.16 -19.73 15.25
N THR A 34 -3.59 -19.24 14.08
CA THR A 34 -3.05 -17.98 13.56
C THR A 34 -3.40 -16.86 14.53
N ASN A 35 -2.37 -16.23 15.08
CA ASN A 35 -2.58 -15.06 15.93
C ASN A 35 -3.14 -13.92 15.07
N TRP A 36 -4.28 -13.37 15.47
CA TRP A 36 -4.95 -12.26 14.79
C TRP A 36 -4.01 -11.12 14.44
N ASN A 37 -3.14 -10.74 15.37
CA ASN A 37 -2.19 -9.64 15.16
C ASN A 37 -1.03 -9.99 14.22
N ASN A 38 -0.86 -11.25 13.84
CA ASN A 38 0.23 -11.69 12.94
C ASN A 38 -0.25 -11.92 11.51
N ILE A 39 -1.53 -11.64 11.23
CA ILE A 39 -2.03 -11.69 9.85
C ILE A 39 -1.33 -10.60 9.04
N GLN A 40 -0.79 -10.98 7.88
CA GLN A 40 -0.09 -10.08 6.98
C GLN A 40 -0.69 -10.14 5.59
N ILE A 41 -0.67 -9.02 4.89
CA ILE A 41 -0.81 -8.93 3.44
C ILE A 41 0.51 -8.38 2.93
N GLY A 42 1.19 -9.12 2.06
CA GLY A 42 2.51 -8.75 1.57
C GLY A 42 2.63 -8.86 0.06
N LEU A 43 3.75 -8.37 -0.48
CA LEU A 43 4.12 -8.46 -1.89
C LEU A 43 5.33 -9.39 -2.03
N THR A 44 5.24 -10.38 -2.92
CA THR A 44 6.37 -11.23 -3.29
C THR A 44 7.39 -10.45 -4.12
N ASN A 45 6.88 -9.58 -5.00
CA ASN A 45 7.68 -8.69 -5.81
C ASN A 45 6.98 -7.31 -5.95
N PRO A 46 7.52 -6.24 -5.36
CA PRO A 46 6.93 -4.90 -5.46
C PRO A 46 7.06 -4.27 -6.85
N LYS A 47 7.88 -4.83 -7.76
CA LYS A 47 8.10 -4.28 -9.11
C LYS A 47 7.03 -4.70 -10.12
N ASP A 48 6.33 -5.81 -9.87
CA ASP A 48 5.40 -6.44 -10.84
C ASP A 48 3.93 -6.31 -10.45
N VAL A 49 3.58 -5.23 -9.76
CA VAL A 49 2.22 -5.04 -9.26
C VAL A 49 1.32 -4.40 -10.30
N ASN A 50 0.42 -5.17 -10.88
CA ASN A 50 -0.49 -4.73 -11.95
C ASN A 50 -1.96 -4.60 -11.51
N HIS A 51 -2.30 -4.98 -10.28
CA HIS A 51 -3.63 -4.88 -9.71
C HIS A 51 -3.56 -4.49 -8.24
N ASN A 52 -4.71 -4.27 -7.61
CA ASN A 52 -4.79 -3.91 -6.20
C ASN A 52 -5.54 -4.99 -5.40
N ALA A 53 -5.15 -5.18 -4.17
CA ALA A 53 -5.90 -5.91 -3.16
C ALA A 53 -6.58 -4.94 -2.20
N TYR A 54 -7.60 -5.41 -1.52
CA TYR A 54 -8.37 -4.61 -0.58
C TYR A 54 -8.59 -5.37 0.71
N PHE A 55 -8.61 -4.67 1.82
CA PHE A 55 -8.94 -5.22 3.12
C PHE A 55 -9.87 -4.29 3.89
N GLY A 56 -10.57 -4.86 4.84
CA GLY A 56 -11.36 -4.09 5.80
C GLY A 56 -11.50 -4.85 7.09
N VAL A 57 -11.56 -4.13 8.20
CA VAL A 57 -11.81 -4.69 9.53
C VAL A 57 -13.04 -4.01 10.12
N ALA A 58 -13.98 -4.81 10.57
CA ALA A 58 -15.16 -4.35 11.25
C ALA A 58 -15.25 -4.97 12.66
N ASP A 59 -15.54 -4.13 13.63
CA ASP A 59 -15.89 -4.57 14.99
C ASP A 59 -17.40 -4.73 15.07
N VAL A 60 -17.85 -5.86 15.63
CA VAL A 60 -19.26 -6.15 15.81
C VAL A 60 -19.53 -6.71 17.21
N ARG A 61 -20.57 -6.21 17.85
CA ARG A 61 -21.09 -6.73 19.10
C ARG A 61 -22.44 -7.36 18.84
N ILE A 62 -22.58 -8.60 19.25
CA ILE A 62 -23.84 -9.37 19.22
C ILE A 62 -24.36 -9.50 20.65
N ASP A 63 -25.44 -8.79 20.93
CA ASP A 63 -26.06 -8.74 22.28
C ASP A 63 -27.30 -9.63 22.40
N ASN A 64 -27.80 -10.19 21.27
CA ASN A 64 -28.99 -11.02 21.24
C ASN A 64 -28.86 -12.11 20.17
N LYS A 65 -29.06 -13.37 20.59
CA LYS A 65 -28.98 -14.55 19.70
C LYS A 65 -30.06 -14.60 18.63
N GLU A 66 -31.21 -13.98 18.89
CA GLU A 66 -32.34 -13.96 17.95
C GLU A 66 -32.31 -12.78 16.98
N GLY A 67 -31.33 -11.86 17.14
CA GLY A 67 -31.17 -10.69 16.33
C GLY A 67 -30.50 -10.99 14.98
N SER A 68 -30.83 -10.20 13.97
CA SER A 68 -30.08 -10.14 12.70
C SER A 68 -29.30 -8.85 12.65
N TYR A 69 -27.99 -8.97 12.50
CA TYR A 69 -27.08 -7.82 12.45
C TYR A 69 -26.54 -7.67 11.03
N VAL A 70 -26.57 -6.46 10.53
CA VAL A 70 -25.93 -6.10 9.24
C VAL A 70 -24.68 -5.31 9.55
N VAL A 71 -23.52 -5.86 9.21
CA VAL A 71 -22.22 -5.21 9.39
C VAL A 71 -21.71 -4.77 8.03
N GLN A 72 -21.48 -3.48 7.89
CA GLN A 72 -20.75 -2.92 6.73
C GLN A 72 -19.27 -2.91 7.06
N ASN A 73 -18.47 -3.51 6.17
CA ASN A 73 -17.02 -3.51 6.30
C ASN A 73 -16.43 -2.71 5.14
N PRO A 74 -16.14 -1.40 5.34
CA PRO A 74 -15.56 -0.58 4.29
C PRO A 74 -14.17 -1.10 3.93
N MET A 75 -13.95 -1.32 2.63
CA MET A 75 -12.69 -1.85 2.12
C MET A 75 -11.74 -0.70 1.80
N LYS A 76 -10.49 -0.85 2.26
CA LYS A 76 -9.37 0.05 1.95
C LYS A 76 -8.47 -0.63 0.91
N SER A 77 -7.88 0.18 0.04
CA SER A 77 -6.81 -0.26 -0.88
C SER A 77 -5.59 -0.69 -0.08
N VAL A 78 -4.95 -1.78 -0.50
CA VAL A 78 -3.66 -2.22 0.04
C VAL A 78 -2.51 -1.39 -0.56
N LEU A 79 -2.70 -0.84 -1.77
CA LEU A 79 -1.68 -0.07 -2.48
C LEU A 79 -2.10 1.37 -2.64
N SER A 80 -1.09 2.23 -2.69
CA SER A 80 -1.15 3.60 -3.16
C SER A 80 -0.46 3.72 -4.52
N GLU A 81 -0.92 4.65 -5.35
CA GLU A 81 -0.28 4.99 -6.62
C GLU A 81 0.56 6.25 -6.46
N LEU A 82 1.76 6.22 -7.00
CA LEU A 82 2.70 7.34 -7.01
C LEU A 82 3.08 7.65 -8.45
N THR A 83 2.98 8.92 -8.80
CA THR A 83 3.48 9.50 -10.05
C THR A 83 4.25 10.77 -9.72
N VAL A 84 5.41 10.94 -10.32
CA VAL A 84 6.18 12.17 -10.24
C VAL A 84 6.00 12.96 -11.53
N ILE A 85 5.61 14.23 -11.39
CA ILE A 85 5.52 15.18 -12.49
C ILE A 85 6.43 16.36 -12.15
N ILE A 86 7.33 16.70 -13.06
CA ILE A 86 8.24 17.84 -12.96
C ILE A 86 7.95 18.80 -14.11
N GLU A 87 7.59 20.01 -13.78
CA GLU A 87 7.24 21.05 -14.73
C GLU A 87 8.35 22.13 -14.82
N ASN A 88 8.33 22.89 -15.91
CA ASN A 88 9.26 24.01 -16.15
C ASN A 88 10.74 23.57 -16.20
N VAL A 89 10.99 22.38 -16.72
CA VAL A 89 12.37 21.90 -16.95
C VAL A 89 12.87 22.34 -18.34
N PRO A 90 14.17 22.58 -18.49
CA PRO A 90 14.75 22.83 -19.80
C PRO A 90 14.53 21.66 -20.77
N LYS A 91 14.23 21.97 -22.04
CA LYS A 91 14.09 20.95 -23.07
C LYS A 91 15.34 20.06 -23.16
N GLY A 92 15.16 18.75 -23.21
CA GLY A 92 16.25 17.77 -23.24
C GLY A 92 16.77 17.37 -21.83
N THR A 93 16.10 17.79 -20.77
CA THR A 93 16.37 17.25 -19.42
C THR A 93 15.93 15.79 -19.36
N GLU A 94 16.76 14.93 -18.79
CA GLU A 94 16.44 13.53 -18.51
C GLU A 94 16.14 13.35 -17.02
N MET A 95 15.15 12.51 -16.72
CA MET A 95 14.78 12.17 -15.34
C MET A 95 14.99 10.68 -15.09
N SER A 96 15.52 10.36 -13.92
CA SER A 96 15.42 9.03 -13.33
C SER A 96 14.97 9.16 -11.89
N GLY A 97 14.15 8.22 -11.42
CA GLY A 97 13.60 8.25 -10.07
C GLY A 97 13.51 6.87 -9.49
N LYS A 98 13.48 6.81 -8.17
CA LYS A 98 13.29 5.59 -7.37
C LYS A 98 12.45 5.90 -6.16
N ALA A 99 11.54 4.98 -5.79
CA ALA A 99 10.99 4.93 -4.44
C ALA A 99 11.84 3.98 -3.60
N LEU A 100 12.30 4.46 -2.45
CA LEU A 100 13.19 3.74 -1.55
C LEU A 100 12.47 3.40 -0.24
N ASP A 101 12.83 2.26 0.33
CA ASP A 101 12.39 1.79 1.64
C ASP A 101 10.87 1.81 1.84
N ALA A 102 10.13 1.42 0.81
CA ALA A 102 8.68 1.27 0.88
C ALA A 102 8.28 0.09 1.78
N ALA A 103 7.06 0.12 2.29
CA ALA A 103 6.50 -1.03 2.98
C ALA A 103 6.36 -2.21 2.00
N TRP A 104 6.68 -3.41 2.47
CA TRP A 104 6.57 -4.66 1.70
C TRP A 104 5.42 -5.54 2.17
N CYS A 105 4.92 -5.28 3.38
CA CYS A 105 3.71 -5.88 3.90
C CYS A 105 2.99 -4.92 4.84
N LEU A 106 1.75 -5.22 5.12
CA LEU A 106 0.96 -4.58 6.16
C LEU A 106 0.29 -5.63 7.04
N PHE A 107 0.01 -5.24 8.28
CA PHE A 107 -0.77 -6.00 9.24
C PHE A 107 -2.20 -5.44 9.25
N PRO A 108 -3.16 -6.05 8.51
CA PRO A 108 -4.49 -5.47 8.32
C PRO A 108 -5.28 -5.35 9.62
N THR A 109 -4.95 -6.14 10.62
CA THR A 109 -5.63 -6.19 11.93
C THR A 109 -4.98 -5.34 13.01
N GLN A 110 -3.82 -4.75 12.72
CA GLN A 110 -3.15 -3.81 13.63
C GLN A 110 -3.48 -2.37 13.25
N LYS A 111 -3.54 -1.50 14.25
CA LYS A 111 -3.79 -0.07 14.06
C LYS A 111 -2.49 0.70 13.99
N ASN A 112 -2.47 1.70 13.10
CA ASN A 112 -1.42 2.70 13.02
C ASN A 112 -1.55 3.76 14.14
N SER A 113 -0.68 4.78 14.13
CA SER A 113 -0.70 5.89 15.09
C SER A 113 -2.01 6.69 15.08
N ASP A 114 -2.70 6.73 13.96
CA ASP A 114 -3.95 7.47 13.79
C ASP A 114 -5.18 6.66 14.24
N GLY A 115 -4.96 5.41 14.66
CA GLY A 115 -6.00 4.48 15.09
C GLY A 115 -6.66 3.72 13.94
N ASP A 116 -6.18 3.87 12.74
CA ASP A 116 -6.66 3.19 11.54
C ASP A 116 -6.05 1.80 11.39
N TYR A 117 -6.88 0.83 10.99
CA TYR A 117 -6.41 -0.51 10.66
C TYR A 117 -5.50 -0.52 9.43
N GLY A 118 -4.46 -1.34 9.48
CA GLY A 118 -3.46 -1.50 8.42
C GLY A 118 -2.11 -0.89 8.80
N LEU A 119 -1.38 -1.54 9.71
CA LEU A 119 -0.03 -1.11 10.10
C LEU A 119 0.99 -1.57 9.06
N PRO A 120 1.68 -0.67 8.34
CA PRO A 120 2.70 -1.05 7.38
C PRO A 120 4.00 -1.50 8.04
N SER A 121 4.71 -2.41 7.38
CA SER A 121 6.04 -2.86 7.76
C SER A 121 7.03 -2.52 6.66
N ILE A 122 8.01 -1.70 7.00
CA ILE A 122 9.04 -1.22 6.07
C ILE A 122 10.12 -2.29 5.89
N LYS A 123 10.59 -2.42 4.66
CA LYS A 123 11.75 -3.23 4.31
C LYS A 123 12.61 -2.44 3.33
N PRO A 124 13.93 -2.51 3.41
CA PRO A 124 14.79 -1.96 2.38
C PRO A 124 14.39 -2.47 1.01
N THR A 125 13.86 -1.57 0.17
CA THR A 125 13.37 -1.84 -1.18
C THR A 125 13.73 -0.70 -2.07
N GLU A 126 13.84 -0.98 -3.36
CA GLU A 126 14.07 0.02 -4.39
C GLU A 126 13.14 -0.29 -5.56
N VAL A 127 12.27 0.66 -5.90
CA VAL A 127 11.34 0.56 -7.02
C VAL A 127 11.65 1.69 -8.01
N GLU A 128 12.11 1.32 -9.19
CA GLU A 128 12.43 2.28 -10.26
C GLU A 128 11.15 2.97 -10.75
N MET A 129 11.32 4.24 -11.13
CA MET A 129 10.26 5.09 -11.68
C MET A 129 10.69 5.57 -13.08
N PRO A 130 10.45 4.77 -14.12
CA PRO A 130 10.84 5.16 -15.49
C PRO A 130 10.09 6.42 -15.94
N THR A 131 10.75 7.25 -16.74
CA THR A 131 10.11 8.39 -17.39
C THR A 131 9.30 7.89 -18.59
N ILE A 132 8.02 8.22 -18.65
CA ILE A 132 7.11 7.85 -19.75
C ILE A 132 6.68 9.03 -20.60
N LEU A 133 6.78 10.25 -20.08
CA LEU A 133 6.48 11.48 -20.80
C LEU A 133 7.64 12.46 -20.65
N ALA A 134 8.14 12.93 -21.77
CA ALA A 134 9.09 14.03 -21.84
C ALA A 134 8.63 15.00 -22.94
N THR A 135 8.19 16.19 -22.55
CA THR A 135 7.84 17.28 -23.44
C THR A 135 8.95 18.35 -23.44
N GLU A 136 8.68 19.50 -24.03
CA GLU A 136 9.63 20.61 -24.02
C GLU A 136 9.89 21.17 -22.61
N SER A 137 8.96 20.98 -21.68
CA SER A 137 9.01 21.58 -20.33
C SER A 137 8.48 20.70 -19.20
N THR A 138 8.04 19.47 -19.50
CA THR A 138 7.44 18.58 -18.49
C THR A 138 7.99 17.17 -18.61
N LEU A 139 8.36 16.57 -17.47
CA LEU A 139 8.74 15.18 -17.34
C LEU A 139 7.74 14.49 -16.43
N GLN A 140 7.36 13.26 -16.76
CA GLN A 140 6.45 12.45 -15.93
C GLN A 140 6.97 11.02 -15.84
N SER A 141 6.95 10.48 -14.62
CA SER A 141 7.25 9.07 -14.39
C SER A 141 6.06 8.17 -14.72
N GLU A 142 6.36 6.90 -14.93
CA GLU A 142 5.35 5.84 -14.86
C GLU A 142 4.66 5.86 -13.50
N VAL A 143 3.40 5.41 -13.47
CA VAL A 143 2.67 5.18 -12.22
C VAL A 143 3.23 3.92 -11.56
N ILE A 144 3.80 4.06 -10.38
CA ILE A 144 4.21 2.91 -9.58
C ILE A 144 3.21 2.67 -8.45
N ARG A 145 3.06 1.40 -8.05
CA ARG A 145 2.17 0.99 -6.96
C ARG A 145 3.01 0.53 -5.79
N LEU A 146 2.77 1.15 -4.65
CA LEU A 146 3.51 0.91 -3.42
C LEU A 146 2.53 0.61 -2.28
N MET A 147 2.94 -0.24 -1.34
CA MET A 147 2.22 -0.32 -0.08
C MET A 147 2.35 1.00 0.68
N PRO A 148 1.29 1.44 1.39
CA PRO A 148 1.33 2.67 2.17
C PRO A 148 2.46 2.61 3.19
N THR A 149 3.10 3.73 3.42
CA THR A 149 4.12 3.92 4.44
C THR A 149 3.51 4.54 5.70
N ILE A 150 4.23 4.50 6.79
CA ILE A 150 3.85 5.23 8.01
C ILE A 150 4.07 6.72 7.74
N GLN A 151 3.07 7.54 7.97
CA GLN A 151 3.17 8.99 7.84
C GLN A 151 4.33 9.52 8.67
N GLY A 152 5.15 10.37 8.05
CA GLY A 152 6.33 10.94 8.69
C GLY A 152 7.48 9.96 8.90
N SER A 153 7.43 8.76 8.27
CA SER A 153 8.56 7.84 8.30
C SER A 153 9.71 8.39 7.45
N PRO A 154 10.89 8.65 8.02
CA PRO A 154 12.03 9.15 7.24
C PRO A 154 12.68 8.07 6.37
N ALA A 155 12.31 6.79 6.57
CA ALA A 155 12.88 5.69 5.80
C ALA A 155 12.31 5.60 4.39
N SER A 156 11.00 5.90 4.21
CA SER A 156 10.35 5.82 2.90
C SER A 156 10.41 7.16 2.19
N HIS A 157 11.10 7.23 1.06
CA HIS A 157 11.32 8.46 0.33
C HIS A 157 11.43 8.24 -1.18
N VAL A 158 11.36 9.33 -1.95
CA VAL A 158 11.57 9.34 -3.40
C VAL A 158 12.88 10.04 -3.70
N TYR A 159 13.78 9.32 -4.33
CA TYR A 159 15.03 9.85 -4.83
C TYR A 159 14.92 10.14 -6.32
N LEU A 160 15.16 11.39 -6.72
CA LEU A 160 15.09 11.86 -8.11
C LEU A 160 16.45 12.40 -8.58
N ARG A 161 16.76 12.12 -9.82
CA ARG A 161 17.93 12.66 -10.52
C ARG A 161 17.48 13.31 -11.83
N LEU A 162 17.90 14.54 -12.05
CA LEU A 162 17.69 15.30 -13.27
C LEU A 162 19.04 15.57 -13.91
N LEU A 163 19.22 15.10 -15.14
CA LEU A 163 20.36 15.47 -15.97
C LEU A 163 19.93 16.58 -16.93
N LEU A 164 20.42 17.79 -16.69
CA LEU A 164 20.12 18.95 -17.53
C LEU A 164 20.87 18.89 -18.85
N PRO A 165 20.39 19.58 -19.91
CA PRO A 165 21.04 19.60 -21.23
C PRO A 165 22.50 20.13 -21.24
N ASN A 166 22.86 20.92 -20.24
CA ASN A 166 24.23 21.42 -20.06
C ASN A 166 25.17 20.44 -19.34
N GLY A 167 24.67 19.20 -19.05
CA GLY A 167 25.43 18.18 -18.34
C GLY A 167 25.41 18.32 -16.83
N THR A 168 24.69 19.29 -16.26
CA THR A 168 24.55 19.42 -14.81
C THR A 168 23.60 18.36 -14.26
N LEU A 169 24.04 17.64 -13.24
CA LEU A 169 23.23 16.67 -12.50
C LEU A 169 22.64 17.37 -11.26
N GLN A 170 21.34 17.24 -11.09
CA GLN A 170 20.61 17.65 -9.88
C GLN A 170 20.01 16.42 -9.22
N GLU A 171 20.11 16.36 -7.91
CA GLU A 171 19.59 15.24 -7.09
C GLU A 171 18.68 15.77 -6.01
N TYR A 172 17.56 15.07 -5.81
CA TYR A 172 16.51 15.42 -4.84
C TYR A 172 16.14 14.20 -4.03
N ASP A 173 16.08 14.37 -2.73
CA ASP A 173 15.58 13.40 -1.78
C ASP A 173 14.30 13.98 -1.16
N ILE A 174 13.15 13.34 -1.42
CA ILE A 174 11.82 13.83 -1.08
C ILE A 174 11.21 12.86 -0.07
N THR A 175 11.04 13.31 1.16
CA THR A 175 10.42 12.57 2.28
C THR A 175 8.98 13.02 2.54
#